data_24eb70b3f49dfaebd78c3296a2278b24
#
_entry.id   24eb70b3f49dfaebd78c3296a2278b24
#
_cell.length_a   1.000
_cell.length_b   1.000
_cell.length_c   1.000
_cell.angle_alpha   90.00
_cell.angle_beta   90.00
_cell.angle_gamma   90.00
#
_symmetry.space_group_name_H-M   'P 1'
#
loop_
_entity.id
_entity.type
_entity.pdbx_description
1 polymer ?
#
loop_
_entity_poly.entity_id
_entity_poly.type
_entity_poly.pdbx_seq_one_letter_code
_entity_poly.pdbx_strand_id
1 'polypeptide(L)'
;MKTIGFIGLGLIGGSIAKAIRKYHEDYRLLAYDQDRETLAAAVSSNMIDAVCEEHDERFRSCDYIFLCAPVEFNVKYLEYFKDNIGPDTILTDVGSVKGIIHKEVERLGMESRFIGGHPMAGSEKTGFEASSDRLIENAYYIITPGGEVALERLTDFTEMISSLGAIPMVLTSEEHDFITAGVSHLPHIIASALVNLVNMLDSEQEYMKTIAAGGFRDITRIASSSPIMWEQICVENNQNISNVLDDYIRLLVQIKCFVDNKDSRSLYQMFASSRDYRDSIDVVDNGLLKKAYVLYLDIADEAGGIATIATILAMEKISIKNIGIIHNREFEEGVLKIEFYDGISMEKGAALLKKRNYIIYER
;
A
#
# COMPACT_ATOMS: atom_id res chain seq x y z
N MET A 1 -28.63 -5.36 -4.15
CA MET A 1 -28.11 -5.58 -2.77
C MET A 1 -27.21 -6.80 -2.84
N LYS A 2 -25.90 -6.64 -2.59
CA LYS A 2 -24.93 -7.75 -2.59
C LYS A 2 -24.67 -8.22 -1.15
N THR A 3 -24.33 -9.49 -0.98
CA THR A 3 -23.90 -10.08 0.28
C THR A 3 -22.41 -10.40 0.20
N ILE A 4 -21.62 -9.88 1.11
CA ILE A 4 -20.16 -10.03 1.13
C ILE A 4 -19.77 -10.79 2.40
N GLY A 5 -19.01 -11.87 2.24
CA GLY A 5 -18.43 -12.64 3.33
C GLY A 5 -16.97 -12.26 3.57
N PHE A 6 -16.56 -12.28 4.82
CA PHE A 6 -15.15 -12.08 5.22
C PHE A 6 -14.69 -13.26 6.07
N ILE A 7 -13.57 -13.84 5.70
CA ILE A 7 -12.81 -14.78 6.49
C ILE A 7 -11.55 -14.06 6.98
N GLY A 8 -11.60 -13.55 8.19
CA GLY A 8 -10.60 -12.67 8.78
C GLY A 8 -10.94 -11.16 8.66
N LEU A 9 -10.93 -10.46 9.79
CA LEU A 9 -11.16 -9.02 9.91
C LEU A 9 -9.94 -8.31 10.50
N GLY A 10 -8.74 -8.67 10.03
CA GLY A 10 -7.52 -7.95 10.37
C GLY A 10 -7.45 -6.55 9.76
N LEU A 11 -6.25 -6.01 9.62
CA LEU A 11 -6.03 -4.68 9.03
C LEU A 11 -6.68 -4.56 7.63
N ILE A 12 -6.41 -5.50 6.73
CA ILE A 12 -6.88 -5.42 5.33
C ILE A 12 -8.36 -5.77 5.23
N GLY A 13 -8.79 -6.94 5.77
CA GLY A 13 -10.20 -7.34 5.73
C GLY A 13 -11.11 -6.32 6.40
N GLY A 14 -10.71 -5.78 7.55
CA GLY A 14 -11.44 -4.71 8.24
C GLY A 14 -11.47 -3.41 7.44
N SER A 15 -10.40 -3.06 6.73
CA SER A 15 -10.37 -1.84 5.90
C SER A 15 -11.28 -1.96 4.69
N ILE A 16 -11.29 -3.12 4.03
CA ILE A 16 -12.22 -3.39 2.91
C ILE A 16 -13.67 -3.36 3.42
N ALA A 17 -13.96 -4.01 4.56
CA ALA A 17 -15.30 -3.98 5.14
C ALA A 17 -15.78 -2.55 5.47
N LYS A 18 -14.90 -1.74 6.06
CA LYS A 18 -15.17 -0.31 6.34
C LYS A 18 -15.39 0.51 5.07
N ALA A 19 -14.60 0.28 4.03
CA ALA A 19 -14.78 0.94 2.74
C ALA A 19 -16.10 0.53 2.08
N ILE A 20 -16.44 -0.77 2.08
CA ILE A 20 -17.74 -1.24 1.56
C ILE A 20 -18.88 -0.60 2.34
N ARG A 21 -18.86 -0.57 3.66
CA ARG A 21 -19.91 0.06 4.47
C ARG A 21 -20.08 1.55 4.17
N LYS A 22 -18.98 2.25 3.87
CA LYS A 22 -19.00 3.68 3.53
C LYS A 22 -19.61 3.97 2.17
N TYR A 23 -19.30 3.16 1.16
CA TYR A 23 -19.68 3.43 -0.22
C TYR A 23 -20.92 2.63 -0.69
N HIS A 24 -21.28 1.55 0.04
CA HIS A 24 -22.38 0.63 -0.27
C HIS A 24 -23.13 0.25 1.01
N GLU A 25 -23.87 1.20 1.57
CA GLU A 25 -24.64 1.01 2.82
C GLU A 25 -25.67 -0.12 2.73
N ASP A 26 -26.17 -0.42 1.51
CA ASP A 26 -27.16 -1.46 1.23
C ASP A 26 -26.57 -2.87 1.16
N TYR A 27 -25.22 -3.03 1.16
CA TYR A 27 -24.60 -4.35 1.13
C TYR A 27 -24.68 -5.02 2.49
N ARG A 28 -24.96 -6.32 2.48
CA ARG A 28 -24.94 -7.16 3.68
C ARG A 28 -23.56 -7.72 3.89
N LEU A 29 -22.98 -7.49 5.06
CA LEU A 29 -21.63 -7.96 5.42
C LEU A 29 -21.69 -9.05 6.48
N LEU A 30 -21.13 -10.20 6.16
CA LEU A 30 -21.00 -11.36 7.06
C LEU A 30 -19.52 -11.56 7.37
N ALA A 31 -19.16 -11.91 8.59
CA ALA A 31 -17.76 -12.15 8.90
C ALA A 31 -17.56 -13.31 9.89
N TYR A 32 -16.46 -14.02 9.68
CA TYR A 32 -15.83 -14.89 10.64
C TYR A 32 -14.41 -14.40 10.93
N ASP A 33 -14.02 -14.42 12.17
CA ASP A 33 -12.65 -14.26 12.65
C ASP A 33 -12.43 -15.20 13.85
N GLN A 34 -11.21 -15.71 14.00
CA GLN A 34 -10.86 -16.51 15.16
C GLN A 34 -10.88 -15.69 16.46
N ASP A 35 -10.65 -14.38 16.36
CA ASP A 35 -10.70 -13.45 17.49
C ASP A 35 -12.12 -12.92 17.70
N ARG A 36 -12.74 -13.36 18.78
CA ARG A 36 -14.10 -12.96 19.17
C ARG A 36 -14.20 -11.49 19.57
N GLU A 37 -13.12 -10.87 20.05
CA GLU A 37 -13.10 -9.45 20.40
C GLU A 37 -13.16 -8.60 19.14
N THR A 38 -12.43 -8.98 18.09
CA THR A 38 -12.51 -8.39 16.76
C THR A 38 -13.93 -8.43 16.20
N LEU A 39 -14.61 -9.58 16.28
CA LEU A 39 -16.00 -9.71 15.83
C LEU A 39 -16.95 -8.82 16.65
N ALA A 40 -16.79 -8.77 17.97
CA ALA A 40 -17.59 -7.92 18.84
C ALA A 40 -17.40 -6.41 18.50
N ALA A 41 -16.16 -5.97 18.26
CA ALA A 41 -15.85 -4.62 17.85
C ALA A 41 -16.47 -4.28 16.49
N ALA A 42 -16.42 -5.19 15.51
CA ALA A 42 -17.00 -5.02 14.20
C ALA A 42 -18.54 -4.89 14.24
N VAL A 43 -19.21 -5.67 15.10
CA VAL A 43 -20.67 -5.55 15.31
C VAL A 43 -21.01 -4.23 16.01
N SER A 44 -20.30 -3.89 17.10
CA SER A 44 -20.61 -2.68 17.88
C SER A 44 -20.41 -1.39 17.08
N SER A 45 -19.52 -1.41 16.09
CA SER A 45 -19.28 -0.30 15.15
C SER A 45 -20.18 -0.34 13.90
N ASN A 46 -21.15 -1.26 13.82
CA ASN A 46 -22.03 -1.49 12.66
C ASN A 46 -21.26 -1.78 11.35
N MET A 47 -20.06 -2.38 11.44
CA MET A 47 -19.27 -2.74 10.26
C MET A 47 -19.78 -4.02 9.59
N ILE A 48 -20.27 -4.98 10.36
CA ILE A 48 -20.85 -6.23 9.85
C ILE A 48 -22.28 -6.40 10.35
N ASP A 49 -23.10 -7.05 9.54
CA ASP A 49 -24.52 -7.31 9.85
C ASP A 49 -24.69 -8.62 10.63
N ALA A 50 -23.77 -9.55 10.47
CA ALA A 50 -23.83 -10.81 11.23
C ALA A 50 -22.44 -11.46 11.40
N VAL A 51 -22.24 -12.00 12.59
CA VAL A 51 -21.12 -12.90 12.89
C VAL A 51 -21.45 -14.31 12.39
N CYS A 52 -20.50 -14.93 11.72
CA CYS A 52 -20.55 -16.31 11.25
C CYS A 52 -19.64 -17.20 12.08
N GLU A 53 -19.92 -18.50 12.11
CA GLU A 53 -18.96 -19.51 12.52
C GLU A 53 -18.02 -19.84 11.34
N GLU A 54 -16.92 -20.54 11.61
CA GLU A 54 -15.86 -20.81 10.62
C GLU A 54 -16.39 -21.45 9.31
N HIS A 55 -17.34 -22.37 9.42
CA HIS A 55 -17.93 -23.10 8.31
C HIS A 55 -19.44 -22.84 8.21
N ASP A 56 -19.84 -21.59 8.31
CA ASP A 56 -21.24 -21.19 8.34
C ASP A 56 -21.91 -21.33 6.96
N GLU A 57 -23.08 -21.96 6.91
CA GLU A 57 -23.85 -22.16 5.67
C GLU A 57 -24.28 -20.84 5.03
N ARG A 58 -24.33 -19.73 5.78
CA ARG A 58 -24.70 -18.40 5.26
C ARG A 58 -23.71 -17.89 4.22
N PHE A 59 -22.46 -18.36 4.23
CA PHE A 59 -21.49 -18.03 3.18
C PHE A 59 -21.90 -18.52 1.79
N ARG A 60 -22.76 -19.55 1.69
CA ARG A 60 -23.30 -20.04 0.40
C ARG A 60 -24.11 -18.99 -0.36
N SER A 61 -24.65 -18.02 0.34
CA SER A 61 -25.47 -16.96 -0.27
C SER A 61 -24.69 -15.67 -0.56
N CYS A 62 -23.36 -15.67 -0.36
CA CYS A 62 -22.54 -14.51 -0.65
C CYS A 62 -22.27 -14.37 -2.16
N ASP A 63 -22.28 -13.14 -2.64
CA ASP A 63 -21.82 -12.79 -3.98
C ASP A 63 -20.29 -12.84 -4.04
N TYR A 64 -19.62 -12.35 -2.99
CA TYR A 64 -18.17 -12.38 -2.83
C TYR A 64 -17.78 -12.87 -1.44
N ILE A 65 -16.69 -13.63 -1.35
CA ILE A 65 -16.07 -14.00 -0.07
C ILE A 65 -14.61 -13.60 -0.12
N PHE A 66 -14.21 -12.69 0.78
CA PHE A 66 -12.84 -12.26 0.96
C PHE A 66 -12.10 -13.15 1.95
N LEU A 67 -11.07 -13.83 1.49
CA LEU A 67 -10.15 -14.61 2.30
C LEU A 67 -9.02 -13.71 2.77
N CYS A 68 -9.14 -13.20 3.99
CA CYS A 68 -8.22 -12.22 4.57
C CYS A 68 -7.35 -12.81 5.71
N ALA A 69 -7.29 -14.13 5.80
CA ALA A 69 -6.40 -14.85 6.69
C ALA A 69 -4.98 -14.98 6.07
N PRO A 70 -3.95 -15.41 6.83
CA PRO A 70 -2.67 -15.81 6.26
C PRO A 70 -2.83 -16.88 5.18
N VAL A 71 -1.93 -16.88 4.18
CA VAL A 71 -2.08 -17.70 2.95
C VAL A 71 -2.26 -19.18 3.25
N GLU A 72 -1.53 -19.73 4.21
CA GLU A 72 -1.66 -21.14 4.64
C GLU A 72 -3.07 -21.52 5.12
N PHE A 73 -3.80 -20.58 5.70
CA PHE A 73 -5.21 -20.78 6.09
C PHE A 73 -6.14 -20.53 4.89
N ASN A 74 -5.85 -19.58 4.04
CA ASN A 74 -6.63 -19.33 2.85
C ASN A 74 -6.69 -20.57 1.93
N VAL A 75 -5.60 -21.33 1.81
CA VAL A 75 -5.57 -22.61 1.10
C VAL A 75 -6.57 -23.62 1.68
N LYS A 76 -6.65 -23.73 3.01
CA LYS A 76 -7.63 -24.62 3.69
C LYS A 76 -9.07 -24.15 3.45
N TYR A 77 -9.31 -22.83 3.45
CA TYR A 77 -10.62 -22.28 3.14
C TYR A 77 -11.03 -22.52 1.68
N LEU A 78 -10.09 -22.49 0.71
CA LEU A 78 -10.39 -22.88 -0.67
C LEU A 78 -10.89 -24.34 -0.75
N GLU A 79 -10.23 -25.27 -0.04
CA GLU A 79 -10.68 -26.67 0.01
C GLU A 79 -12.10 -26.81 0.56
N TYR A 80 -12.43 -26.08 1.63
CA TYR A 80 -13.77 -26.08 2.20
C TYR A 80 -14.80 -25.46 1.24
N PHE A 81 -14.50 -24.30 0.68
CA PHE A 81 -15.43 -23.56 -0.18
C PHE A 81 -15.63 -24.18 -1.55
N LYS A 82 -14.76 -25.06 -2.01
CA LYS A 82 -14.95 -25.79 -3.27
C LYS A 82 -16.36 -26.36 -3.41
N ASP A 83 -16.86 -26.99 -2.34
CA ASP A 83 -18.15 -27.68 -2.32
C ASP A 83 -19.22 -26.92 -1.51
N ASN A 84 -18.87 -25.78 -0.89
CA ASN A 84 -19.70 -25.10 0.09
C ASN A 84 -20.03 -23.65 -0.23
N ILE A 85 -19.95 -23.26 -1.51
CA ILE A 85 -20.40 -21.93 -2.01
C ILE A 85 -21.46 -22.06 -3.10
N GLY A 86 -22.20 -20.98 -3.31
CA GLY A 86 -23.15 -20.88 -4.41
C GLY A 86 -22.45 -20.92 -5.78
N PRO A 87 -23.20 -21.27 -6.86
CA PRO A 87 -22.61 -21.36 -8.19
C PRO A 87 -22.11 -20.03 -8.73
N ASP A 88 -22.65 -18.95 -8.21
CA ASP A 88 -22.34 -17.57 -8.62
C ASP A 88 -21.39 -16.84 -7.67
N THR A 89 -21.04 -17.44 -6.54
CA THR A 89 -20.11 -16.87 -5.56
C THR A 89 -18.69 -16.79 -6.13
N ILE A 90 -18.07 -15.63 -6.01
CA ILE A 90 -16.65 -15.43 -6.30
C ILE A 90 -15.87 -15.40 -4.98
N LEU A 91 -14.83 -16.25 -4.90
CA LEU A 91 -13.82 -16.16 -3.86
C LEU A 91 -12.73 -15.18 -4.30
N THR A 92 -12.26 -14.38 -3.37
CA THR A 92 -11.11 -13.50 -3.55
C THR A 92 -10.23 -13.53 -2.32
N ASP A 93 -8.93 -13.37 -2.48
CA ASP A 93 -8.01 -13.19 -1.35
C ASP A 93 -7.43 -11.77 -1.32
N VAL A 94 -6.59 -11.48 -0.34
CA VAL A 94 -5.90 -10.18 -0.21
C VAL A 94 -4.40 -10.35 0.03
N GLY A 95 -3.86 -11.53 -0.25
CA GLY A 95 -2.48 -11.89 0.06
C GLY A 95 -1.45 -11.15 -0.79
N SER A 96 -0.22 -11.09 -0.29
CA SER A 96 0.90 -10.40 -0.95
C SER A 96 1.60 -11.24 -2.02
N VAL A 97 1.28 -12.53 -2.13
CA VAL A 97 1.78 -13.47 -3.14
C VAL A 97 0.59 -14.16 -3.79
N LYS A 98 0.61 -14.31 -5.12
CA LYS A 98 -0.53 -14.84 -5.88
C LYS A 98 -0.28 -16.25 -6.44
N GLY A 99 0.96 -16.60 -6.78
CA GLY A 99 1.26 -17.85 -7.46
C GLY A 99 0.87 -19.09 -6.67
N ILE A 100 1.05 -19.09 -5.35
CA ILE A 100 0.69 -20.24 -4.50
C ILE A 100 -0.82 -20.46 -4.44
N ILE A 101 -1.60 -19.39 -4.26
CA ILE A 101 -3.06 -19.51 -4.15
C ILE A 101 -3.70 -19.87 -5.50
N HIS A 102 -3.16 -19.34 -6.61
CA HIS A 102 -3.63 -19.72 -7.96
C HIS A 102 -3.35 -21.18 -8.29
N LYS A 103 -2.18 -21.72 -7.94
CA LYS A 103 -1.90 -23.16 -8.08
C LYS A 103 -2.89 -24.02 -7.30
N GLU A 104 -3.28 -23.57 -6.13
CA GLU A 104 -4.27 -24.29 -5.34
C GLU A 104 -5.68 -24.20 -5.94
N VAL A 105 -6.06 -23.03 -6.43
CA VAL A 105 -7.31 -22.80 -7.17
C VAL A 105 -7.39 -23.73 -8.41
N GLU A 106 -6.31 -23.83 -9.18
CA GLU A 106 -6.19 -24.73 -10.33
C GLU A 106 -6.31 -26.20 -9.90
N ARG A 107 -5.56 -26.63 -8.86
CA ARG A 107 -5.64 -27.97 -8.30
C ARG A 107 -7.06 -28.36 -7.89
N LEU A 108 -7.83 -27.41 -7.40
CA LEU A 108 -9.20 -27.60 -6.95
C LEU A 108 -10.24 -27.47 -8.08
N GLY A 109 -9.89 -27.02 -9.27
CA GLY A 109 -10.80 -26.75 -10.39
C GLY A 109 -11.76 -25.60 -10.09
N MET A 110 -11.25 -24.52 -9.48
CA MET A 110 -12.04 -23.36 -9.04
C MET A 110 -11.76 -22.10 -9.85
N GLU A 111 -11.05 -22.19 -10.98
CA GLU A 111 -10.58 -21.05 -11.77
C GLU A 111 -11.71 -20.13 -12.25
N SER A 112 -12.90 -20.68 -12.48
CA SER A 112 -14.09 -19.90 -12.87
C SER A 112 -14.73 -19.09 -11.72
N ARG A 113 -14.33 -19.37 -10.48
CA ARG A 113 -14.93 -18.80 -9.26
C ARG A 113 -13.93 -18.09 -8.34
N PHE A 114 -12.70 -17.86 -8.82
CA PHE A 114 -11.66 -17.20 -8.05
C PHE A 114 -11.10 -15.98 -8.77
N ILE A 115 -11.04 -14.87 -8.07
CA ILE A 115 -10.36 -13.65 -8.51
C ILE A 115 -9.42 -13.25 -7.38
N GLY A 116 -8.12 -13.47 -7.55
CA GLY A 116 -7.13 -13.05 -6.58
C GLY A 116 -7.08 -11.52 -6.45
N GLY A 117 -6.80 -11.06 -5.26
CA GLY A 117 -6.68 -9.64 -4.96
C GLY A 117 -5.40 -9.34 -4.16
N HIS A 118 -4.84 -8.15 -4.36
CA HIS A 118 -3.77 -7.64 -3.52
C HIS A 118 -3.86 -6.11 -3.45
N PRO A 119 -4.44 -5.53 -2.40
CA PRO A 119 -4.33 -4.11 -2.17
C PRO A 119 -2.88 -3.75 -1.84
N MET A 120 -2.24 -2.92 -2.69
CA MET A 120 -0.88 -2.42 -2.48
C MET A 120 -0.87 -1.36 -1.37
N ALA A 121 -1.43 -1.71 -0.23
CA ALA A 121 -1.61 -0.86 0.94
C ALA A 121 -1.36 -1.67 2.20
N GLY A 122 -0.79 -1.03 3.21
CA GLY A 122 -0.50 -1.66 4.48
C GLY A 122 0.02 -0.66 5.51
N SER A 123 0.21 -1.13 6.71
CA SER A 123 0.89 -0.38 7.76
C SER A 123 1.64 -1.35 8.68
N GLU A 124 2.50 -0.83 9.51
CA GLU A 124 3.20 -1.59 10.55
C GLU A 124 2.25 -2.03 11.69
N LYS A 125 1.04 -1.46 11.73
CA LYS A 125 -0.01 -1.82 12.71
C LYS A 125 -0.80 -3.02 12.21
N THR A 126 -1.33 -3.80 13.14
CA THR A 126 -2.11 -5.00 12.86
C THR A 126 -3.48 -4.95 13.55
N GLY A 127 -4.38 -5.85 13.13
CA GLY A 127 -5.70 -6.02 13.74
C GLY A 127 -6.78 -5.06 13.22
N PHE A 128 -8.01 -5.34 13.64
CA PHE A 128 -9.21 -4.60 13.19
C PHE A 128 -9.21 -3.13 13.63
N GLU A 129 -8.72 -2.83 14.82
CA GLU A 129 -8.68 -1.46 15.33
C GLU A 129 -7.78 -0.54 14.49
N ALA A 130 -6.72 -1.10 13.90
CA ALA A 130 -5.85 -0.36 13.01
C ALA A 130 -6.42 -0.18 11.59
N SER A 131 -7.51 -0.87 11.24
CA SER A 131 -8.13 -0.79 9.92
C SER A 131 -8.82 0.56 9.69
N SER A 132 -8.86 1.01 8.44
CA SER A 132 -9.45 2.28 8.05
C SER A 132 -10.11 2.17 6.68
N ASP A 133 -11.27 2.82 6.51
CA ASP A 133 -11.95 2.99 5.21
C ASP A 133 -11.09 3.68 4.15
N ARG A 134 -10.03 4.39 4.59
CA ARG A 134 -9.11 5.12 3.71
C ARG A 134 -7.85 4.33 3.35
N LEU A 135 -7.63 3.17 3.97
CA LEU A 135 -6.37 2.43 3.77
C LEU A 135 -6.15 2.05 2.30
N ILE A 136 -7.21 1.69 1.59
CA ILE A 136 -7.17 1.30 0.18
C ILE A 136 -7.52 2.45 -0.77
N GLU A 137 -7.96 3.59 -0.26
CA GLU A 137 -8.30 4.77 -1.08
C GLU A 137 -7.06 5.28 -1.81
N ASN A 138 -7.14 5.38 -3.14
CA ASN A 138 -6.04 5.73 -4.04
C ASN A 138 -4.86 4.75 -4.08
N ALA A 139 -4.96 3.60 -3.42
CA ALA A 139 -3.98 2.54 -3.56
C ALA A 139 -4.25 1.69 -4.81
N TYR A 140 -3.20 1.20 -5.45
CA TYR A 140 -3.37 0.15 -6.45
C TYR A 140 -3.95 -1.10 -5.78
N TYR A 141 -4.97 -1.66 -6.43
CA TYR A 141 -5.53 -2.95 -6.05
C TYR A 141 -5.29 -3.91 -7.22
N ILE A 142 -4.32 -4.81 -7.07
CA ILE A 142 -4.00 -5.75 -8.13
C ILE A 142 -5.02 -6.87 -8.10
N ILE A 143 -5.57 -7.17 -9.29
CA ILE A 143 -6.58 -8.19 -9.53
C ILE A 143 -5.97 -9.26 -10.42
N THR A 144 -5.99 -10.51 -9.95
CA THR A 144 -5.47 -11.66 -10.69
C THR A 144 -6.60 -12.67 -10.90
N PRO A 145 -7.30 -12.63 -12.05
CA PRO A 145 -8.40 -13.57 -12.30
C PRO A 145 -7.90 -15.00 -12.50
N GLY A 146 -8.68 -15.98 -12.05
CA GLY A 146 -8.52 -17.37 -12.46
C GLY A 146 -8.74 -17.52 -13.96
N GLY A 147 -8.09 -18.52 -14.57
CA GLY A 147 -8.05 -18.67 -16.02
C GLY A 147 -9.40 -18.85 -16.72
N GLU A 148 -10.45 -19.23 -15.98
CA GLU A 148 -11.80 -19.47 -16.50
C GLU A 148 -12.86 -18.47 -15.99
N VAL A 149 -12.43 -17.37 -15.34
CA VAL A 149 -13.37 -16.34 -14.87
C VAL A 149 -14.04 -15.63 -16.05
N ALA A 150 -15.37 -15.60 -16.03
CA ALA A 150 -16.14 -14.88 -17.05
C ALA A 150 -15.85 -13.37 -17.00
N LEU A 151 -15.70 -12.75 -18.18
CA LEU A 151 -15.38 -11.31 -18.30
C LEU A 151 -16.37 -10.41 -17.54
N GLU A 152 -17.65 -10.76 -17.54
CA GLU A 152 -18.69 -10.03 -16.80
C GLU A 152 -18.40 -10.02 -15.31
N ARG A 153 -18.01 -11.15 -14.72
CA ARG A 153 -17.67 -11.26 -13.28
C ARG A 153 -16.40 -10.49 -12.95
N LEU A 154 -15.40 -10.54 -13.81
CA LEU A 154 -14.17 -9.75 -13.66
C LEU A 154 -14.48 -8.26 -13.71
N THR A 155 -15.34 -7.83 -14.64
CA THR A 155 -15.77 -6.44 -14.76
C THR A 155 -16.50 -5.98 -13.50
N ASP A 156 -17.50 -6.75 -13.05
CA ASP A 156 -18.26 -6.46 -11.83
C ASP A 156 -17.37 -6.33 -10.59
N PHE A 157 -16.39 -7.24 -10.44
CA PHE A 157 -15.44 -7.19 -9.32
C PHE A 157 -14.55 -5.96 -9.43
N THR A 158 -14.03 -5.66 -10.62
CA THR A 158 -13.17 -4.49 -10.88
C THR A 158 -13.90 -3.19 -10.58
N GLU A 159 -15.16 -3.06 -11.00
CA GLU A 159 -16.01 -1.91 -10.71
C GLU A 159 -16.29 -1.77 -9.21
N MET A 160 -16.55 -2.88 -8.52
CA MET A 160 -16.72 -2.88 -7.07
C MET A 160 -15.45 -2.36 -6.38
N ILE A 161 -14.27 -2.88 -6.70
CA ILE A 161 -13.01 -2.41 -6.13
C ILE A 161 -12.77 -0.93 -6.43
N SER A 162 -13.03 -0.49 -7.66
CA SER A 162 -12.93 0.93 -8.04
C SER A 162 -13.88 1.81 -7.23
N SER A 163 -15.10 1.34 -6.95
CA SER A 163 -16.10 2.08 -6.17
C SER A 163 -15.70 2.29 -4.72
N LEU A 164 -14.75 1.49 -4.20
CA LEU A 164 -14.16 1.66 -2.86
C LEU A 164 -13.04 2.72 -2.84
N GLY A 165 -12.78 3.39 -3.97
CA GLY A 165 -11.73 4.39 -4.09
C GLY A 165 -10.34 3.84 -4.40
N ALA A 166 -10.19 2.53 -4.62
CA ALA A 166 -8.93 1.91 -5.04
C ALA A 166 -8.73 2.04 -6.56
N ILE A 167 -7.49 1.84 -7.02
CA ILE A 167 -7.12 1.86 -8.44
C ILE A 167 -6.90 0.40 -8.88
N PRO A 168 -7.87 -0.23 -9.55
CA PRO A 168 -7.72 -1.61 -9.97
C PRO A 168 -6.70 -1.74 -11.10
N MET A 169 -5.87 -2.78 -11.02
CA MET A 169 -4.93 -3.17 -12.06
C MET A 169 -5.01 -4.69 -12.26
N VAL A 170 -5.36 -5.13 -13.47
CA VAL A 170 -5.47 -6.56 -13.79
C VAL A 170 -4.13 -7.08 -14.31
N LEU A 171 -3.61 -8.13 -13.68
CA LEU A 171 -2.37 -8.82 -14.03
C LEU A 171 -2.59 -10.33 -13.96
N THR A 172 -1.70 -11.13 -14.55
CA THR A 172 -1.59 -12.56 -14.22
C THR A 172 -0.93 -12.74 -12.85
N SER A 173 -1.10 -13.90 -12.22
CA SER A 173 -0.45 -14.23 -10.95
C SER A 173 1.07 -14.21 -11.07
N GLU A 174 1.62 -14.62 -12.20
CA GLU A 174 3.05 -14.62 -12.50
C GLU A 174 3.61 -13.20 -12.63
N GLU A 175 2.91 -12.34 -13.41
CA GLU A 175 3.29 -10.92 -13.54
C GLU A 175 3.25 -10.22 -12.19
N HIS A 176 2.21 -10.46 -11.39
CA HIS A 176 2.09 -9.93 -10.04
C HIS A 176 3.29 -10.31 -9.18
N ASP A 177 3.61 -11.60 -9.07
CA ASP A 177 4.66 -12.09 -8.19
C ASP A 177 6.06 -11.63 -8.65
N PHE A 178 6.28 -11.51 -9.96
CA PHE A 178 7.51 -10.94 -10.50
C PHE A 178 7.64 -9.44 -10.20
N ILE A 179 6.59 -8.67 -10.44
CA ILE A 179 6.58 -7.22 -10.19
C ILE A 179 6.77 -6.94 -8.69
N THR A 180 6.02 -7.62 -7.83
CA THR A 180 6.12 -7.42 -6.37
C THR A 180 7.47 -7.87 -5.81
N ALA A 181 8.10 -8.88 -6.40
CA ALA A 181 9.48 -9.24 -6.05
C ALA A 181 10.45 -8.07 -6.24
N GLY A 182 10.31 -7.31 -7.33
CA GLY A 182 11.18 -6.17 -7.62
C GLY A 182 10.87 -4.91 -6.81
N VAL A 183 9.57 -4.55 -6.70
CA VAL A 183 9.18 -3.24 -6.15
C VAL A 183 8.80 -3.27 -4.67
N SER A 184 8.62 -4.46 -4.08
CA SER A 184 8.22 -4.63 -2.68
C SER A 184 9.16 -5.57 -1.91
N HIS A 185 9.32 -6.82 -2.38
CA HIS A 185 10.01 -7.83 -1.60
C HIS A 185 11.53 -7.58 -1.50
N LEU A 186 12.19 -7.31 -2.64
CA LEU A 186 13.61 -6.95 -2.66
C LEU A 186 13.91 -5.70 -1.81
N PRO A 187 13.17 -4.59 -1.88
CA PRO A 187 13.38 -3.45 -0.99
C PRO A 187 13.35 -3.80 0.50
N HIS A 188 12.42 -4.66 0.95
CA HIS A 188 12.37 -5.08 2.35
C HIS A 188 13.56 -5.94 2.75
N ILE A 189 14.01 -6.85 1.88
CA ILE A 189 15.21 -7.65 2.10
C ILE A 189 16.44 -6.74 2.21
N ILE A 190 16.58 -5.76 1.31
CA ILE A 190 17.69 -4.80 1.33
C ILE A 190 17.68 -3.98 2.61
N ALA A 191 16.51 -3.45 3.00
CA ALA A 191 16.38 -2.66 4.23
C ALA A 191 16.79 -3.47 5.46
N SER A 192 16.32 -4.72 5.57
CA SER A 192 16.66 -5.61 6.67
C SER A 192 18.14 -6.01 6.65
N ALA A 193 18.69 -6.30 5.47
CA ALA A 193 20.12 -6.62 5.31
C ALA A 193 21.00 -5.43 5.69
N LEU A 194 20.61 -4.21 5.31
CA LEU A 194 21.34 -2.99 5.65
C LEU A 194 21.35 -2.73 7.17
N VAL A 195 20.22 -2.91 7.85
CA VAL A 195 20.14 -2.80 9.31
C VAL A 195 21.05 -3.83 9.98
N ASN A 196 20.98 -5.10 9.55
CA ASN A 196 21.80 -6.17 10.11
C ASN A 196 23.29 -5.94 9.83
N LEU A 197 23.65 -5.42 8.65
CA LEU A 197 25.04 -5.08 8.32
C LEU A 197 25.57 -4.00 9.26
N VAL A 198 24.82 -2.91 9.45
CA VAL A 198 25.23 -1.83 10.36
C VAL A 198 25.37 -2.34 11.79
N ASN A 199 24.43 -3.14 12.28
CA ASN A 199 24.48 -3.74 13.60
C ASN A 199 25.73 -4.67 13.78
N MET A 200 26.10 -5.41 12.73
CA MET A 200 27.27 -6.29 12.75
C MET A 200 28.59 -5.53 12.72
N LEU A 201 28.63 -4.37 12.05
CA LEU A 201 29.85 -3.55 11.90
C LEU A 201 30.02 -2.53 13.02
N ASP A 202 29.01 -2.29 13.84
CA ASP A 202 29.06 -1.28 14.89
C ASP A 202 30.01 -1.71 16.03
N SER A 203 30.56 -0.71 16.69
CA SER A 203 31.46 -0.91 17.84
C SER A 203 30.65 -1.08 19.13
N GLU A 204 31.32 -1.49 20.23
CA GLU A 204 30.72 -1.53 21.57
C GLU A 204 30.18 -0.16 22.04
N GLN A 205 30.68 0.92 21.46
CA GLN A 205 30.24 2.29 21.75
C GLN A 205 29.00 2.71 20.95
N GLU A 206 28.49 1.84 20.06
CA GLU A 206 27.29 2.06 19.23
C GLU A 206 27.34 3.38 18.41
N TYR A 207 28.50 3.73 17.85
CA TYR A 207 28.66 4.97 17.11
C TYR A 207 27.83 5.00 15.83
N MET A 208 27.74 3.89 15.06
CA MET A 208 26.93 3.83 13.85
C MET A 208 25.45 4.00 14.17
N LYS A 209 24.97 3.34 15.23
CA LYS A 209 23.59 3.47 15.72
C LYS A 209 23.29 4.91 16.17
N THR A 210 24.25 5.55 16.87
CA THR A 210 24.10 6.92 17.39
C THR A 210 23.99 7.95 16.27
N ILE A 211 24.80 7.82 15.21
CA ILE A 211 24.82 8.77 14.08
C ILE A 211 23.86 8.38 12.95
N ALA A 212 23.12 7.27 13.09
CA ALA A 212 22.10 6.86 12.12
C ALA A 212 21.01 7.93 12.01
N ALA A 213 21.12 8.79 11.00
CA ALA A 213 20.27 9.95 10.78
C ALA A 213 19.16 9.67 9.74
N GLY A 214 18.44 10.71 9.32
CA GLY A 214 17.26 10.63 8.49
C GLY A 214 17.35 9.68 7.29
N GLY A 215 18.37 9.80 6.44
CA GLY A 215 18.51 8.94 5.26
C GLY A 215 18.56 7.45 5.57
N PHE A 216 19.31 7.05 6.63
CA PHE A 216 19.34 5.65 7.05
C PHE A 216 17.97 5.19 7.58
N ARG A 217 17.34 6.01 8.43
CA ARG A 217 16.01 5.70 9.00
C ARG A 217 14.94 5.60 7.92
N ASP A 218 14.96 6.50 6.95
CA ASP A 218 13.98 6.51 5.86
C ASP A 218 14.08 5.25 5.00
N ILE A 219 15.30 4.87 4.57
CA ILE A 219 15.53 3.67 3.75
C ILE A 219 15.20 2.39 4.54
N THR A 220 15.50 2.36 5.84
CA THR A 220 15.32 1.16 6.67
C THR A 220 14.00 1.11 7.43
N ARG A 221 13.11 2.09 7.30
CA ARG A 221 11.83 2.14 8.01
C ARG A 221 11.03 0.84 7.86
N ILE A 222 11.02 0.29 6.65
CA ILE A 222 10.28 -0.94 6.33
C ILE A 222 10.87 -2.21 6.97
N ALA A 223 12.10 -2.18 7.47
CA ALA A 223 12.71 -3.29 8.20
C ALA A 223 12.05 -3.59 9.56
N SER A 224 11.17 -2.68 10.05
CA SER A 224 10.39 -2.88 11.27
C SER A 224 9.08 -3.67 11.06
N SER A 225 8.85 -4.21 9.88
CA SER A 225 7.66 -5.00 9.54
C SER A 225 7.68 -6.38 10.22
N SER A 226 6.52 -7.07 10.21
CA SER A 226 6.34 -8.39 10.85
C SER A 226 7.29 -9.46 10.28
N PRO A 227 8.16 -10.09 11.10
CA PRO A 227 9.05 -11.14 10.63
C PRO A 227 8.30 -12.37 10.08
N ILE A 228 7.18 -12.74 10.70
CA ILE A 228 6.39 -13.91 10.29
C ILE A 228 5.82 -13.69 8.87
N MET A 229 5.24 -12.51 8.63
CA MET A 229 4.70 -12.18 7.30
C MET A 229 5.79 -12.18 6.23
N TRP A 230 6.97 -11.61 6.53
CA TRP A 230 8.07 -11.54 5.57
C TRP A 230 8.76 -12.88 5.32
N GLU A 231 8.83 -13.74 6.34
CA GLU A 231 9.25 -15.13 6.15
C GLU A 231 8.35 -15.83 5.12
N GLN A 232 7.03 -15.78 5.32
CA GLN A 232 6.06 -16.40 4.40
C GLN A 232 6.20 -15.85 2.97
N ILE A 233 6.24 -14.52 2.80
CA ILE A 233 6.43 -13.89 1.48
C ILE A 233 7.70 -14.39 0.80
N CYS A 234 8.82 -14.45 1.54
CA CYS A 234 10.09 -14.90 0.98
C CYS A 234 10.08 -16.38 0.59
N VAL A 235 9.38 -17.22 1.33
CA VAL A 235 9.23 -18.65 1.01
C VAL A 235 8.31 -18.86 -0.19
N GLU A 236 7.17 -18.16 -0.21
CA GLU A 236 6.14 -18.34 -1.24
C GLU A 236 6.53 -17.76 -2.60
N ASN A 237 7.25 -16.63 -2.63
CA ASN A 237 7.74 -15.99 -3.87
C ASN A 237 9.26 -16.20 -4.07
N ASN A 238 9.80 -17.30 -3.56
CA ASN A 238 11.24 -17.52 -3.46
C ASN A 238 11.96 -17.43 -4.81
N GLN A 239 11.38 -17.98 -5.88
CA GLN A 239 12.06 -18.03 -7.19
C GLN A 239 12.21 -16.61 -7.80
N ASN A 240 11.15 -15.81 -7.78
CA ASN A 240 11.21 -14.44 -8.30
C ASN A 240 12.14 -13.57 -7.43
N ILE A 241 12.05 -13.70 -6.10
CA ILE A 241 12.93 -12.98 -5.17
C ILE A 241 14.39 -13.37 -5.40
N SER A 242 14.70 -14.66 -5.55
CA SER A 242 16.07 -15.13 -5.83
C SER A 242 16.60 -14.54 -7.12
N ASN A 243 15.80 -14.53 -8.19
CA ASN A 243 16.21 -14.00 -9.49
C ASN A 243 16.54 -12.49 -9.42
N VAL A 244 15.64 -11.68 -8.81
CA VAL A 244 15.89 -10.23 -8.68
C VAL A 244 17.03 -9.93 -7.70
N LEU A 245 17.23 -10.77 -6.70
CA LEU A 245 18.34 -10.65 -5.76
C LEU A 245 19.68 -10.95 -6.44
N ASP A 246 19.74 -11.94 -7.34
CA ASP A 246 20.93 -12.22 -8.15
C ASP A 246 21.30 -11.04 -9.06
N ASP A 247 20.28 -10.40 -9.68
CA ASP A 247 20.50 -9.18 -10.47
C ASP A 247 21.04 -8.05 -9.61
N TYR A 248 20.49 -7.88 -8.42
CA TYR A 248 20.92 -6.84 -7.49
C TYR A 248 22.36 -7.09 -6.98
N ILE A 249 22.71 -8.33 -6.68
CA ILE A 249 24.09 -8.71 -6.30
C ILE A 249 25.07 -8.40 -7.44
N ARG A 250 24.73 -8.73 -8.69
CA ARG A 250 25.57 -8.38 -9.86
C ARG A 250 25.78 -6.88 -9.97
N LEU A 251 24.73 -6.09 -9.76
CA LEU A 251 24.82 -4.63 -9.77
C LEU A 251 25.72 -4.12 -8.64
N LEU A 252 25.60 -4.65 -7.42
CA LEU A 252 26.48 -4.28 -6.30
C LEU A 252 27.96 -4.61 -6.55
N VAL A 253 28.26 -5.76 -7.16
CA VAL A 253 29.64 -6.11 -7.55
C VAL A 253 30.18 -5.13 -8.58
N GLN A 254 29.40 -4.71 -9.55
CA GLN A 254 29.78 -3.69 -10.53
C GLN A 254 30.04 -2.32 -9.87
N ILE A 255 29.16 -1.90 -8.96
CA ILE A 255 29.33 -0.65 -8.20
C ILE A 255 30.60 -0.70 -7.36
N LYS A 256 30.85 -1.82 -6.70
CA LYS A 256 32.09 -2.02 -5.95
C LYS A 256 33.32 -1.85 -6.85
N CYS A 257 33.31 -2.40 -8.05
CA CYS A 257 34.38 -2.23 -9.02
C CYS A 257 34.59 -0.74 -9.37
N PHE A 258 33.53 0.04 -9.58
CA PHE A 258 33.65 1.49 -9.83
C PHE A 258 34.30 2.23 -8.63
N VAL A 259 33.91 1.86 -7.41
CA VAL A 259 34.48 2.44 -6.19
C VAL A 259 35.94 2.09 -6.04
N ASP A 260 36.30 0.81 -6.18
CA ASP A 260 37.70 0.31 -6.04
C ASP A 260 38.64 0.99 -7.05
N ASN A 261 38.18 1.21 -8.28
CA ASN A 261 38.96 1.84 -9.35
C ASN A 261 38.85 3.37 -9.35
N LYS A 262 38.08 3.98 -8.44
CA LYS A 262 37.82 5.42 -8.38
C LYS A 262 37.25 5.97 -9.73
N ASP A 263 36.42 5.16 -10.41
CA ASP A 263 35.85 5.52 -11.69
C ASP A 263 34.74 6.56 -11.47
N SER A 264 35.13 7.82 -11.40
CA SER A 264 34.27 8.97 -11.15
C SER A 264 33.17 9.10 -12.20
N ARG A 265 33.47 8.75 -13.47
CA ARG A 265 32.49 8.88 -14.56
C ARG A 265 31.36 7.88 -14.43
N SER A 266 31.67 6.60 -14.21
CA SER A 266 30.67 5.54 -14.05
C SER A 266 29.85 5.75 -12.77
N LEU A 267 30.46 6.18 -11.67
CA LEU A 267 29.76 6.54 -10.44
C LEU A 267 28.78 7.71 -10.67
N TYR A 268 29.21 8.76 -11.33
CA TYR A 268 28.34 9.91 -11.66
C TYR A 268 27.14 9.46 -12.51
N GLN A 269 27.39 8.68 -13.56
CA GLN A 269 26.33 8.19 -14.44
C GLN A 269 25.31 7.32 -13.69
N MET A 270 25.78 6.44 -12.81
CA MET A 270 24.90 5.61 -11.99
C MET A 270 23.95 6.46 -11.14
N PHE A 271 24.48 7.43 -10.39
CA PHE A 271 23.64 8.29 -9.56
C PHE A 271 22.71 9.18 -10.38
N ALA A 272 23.17 9.70 -11.52
CA ALA A 272 22.34 10.51 -12.43
C ALA A 272 21.15 9.69 -12.98
N SER A 273 21.40 8.49 -13.48
CA SER A 273 20.36 7.60 -13.98
C SER A 273 19.35 7.21 -12.89
N SER A 274 19.83 6.93 -11.67
CA SER A 274 18.94 6.61 -10.54
C SER A 274 18.03 7.77 -10.18
N ARG A 275 18.58 9.00 -10.14
CA ARG A 275 17.81 10.22 -9.90
C ARG A 275 16.74 10.40 -10.98
N ASP A 276 17.15 10.35 -12.25
CA ASP A 276 16.27 10.63 -13.38
C ASP A 276 15.11 9.60 -13.42
N TYR A 277 15.40 8.32 -13.16
CA TYR A 277 14.35 7.29 -13.05
C TYR A 277 13.45 7.51 -11.83
N ARG A 278 14.04 7.82 -10.64
CA ARG A 278 13.27 8.08 -9.43
C ARG A 278 12.33 9.27 -9.59
N ASP A 279 12.81 10.33 -10.26
CA ASP A 279 12.01 11.53 -10.52
C ASP A 279 10.91 11.28 -11.57
N SER A 280 11.07 10.26 -12.43
CA SER A 280 10.03 9.83 -13.40
C SER A 280 8.95 8.96 -12.77
N ILE A 281 9.18 8.40 -11.57
CA ILE A 281 8.15 7.70 -10.84
C ILE A 281 7.17 8.75 -10.33
N ASP A 282 6.07 8.93 -11.07
CA ASP A 282 4.99 9.77 -10.60
C ASP A 282 4.54 9.28 -9.22
N VAL A 283 4.64 10.13 -8.24
CA VAL A 283 3.89 9.93 -7.01
C VAL A 283 2.43 10.03 -7.45
N VAL A 284 1.79 8.88 -7.65
CA VAL A 284 0.36 8.80 -7.87
C VAL A 284 -0.30 9.20 -6.56
N ASP A 285 -0.29 10.51 -6.31
CA ASP A 285 -1.16 11.13 -5.35
C ASP A 285 -2.53 11.17 -6.04
N ASN A 286 -3.35 10.19 -5.74
CA ASN A 286 -4.75 10.09 -6.15
C ASN A 286 -5.00 9.78 -7.63
N GLY A 287 -5.31 8.54 -7.90
CA GLY A 287 -5.75 7.99 -9.17
C GLY A 287 -6.55 8.93 -10.05
N LEU A 288 -6.13 9.02 -11.31
CA LEU A 288 -6.39 9.97 -12.37
C LEU A 288 -5.38 11.11 -12.35
N LEU A 289 -4.51 11.16 -13.36
CA LEU A 289 -3.58 12.23 -13.72
C LEU A 289 -4.14 13.64 -13.45
N LYS A 290 -4.25 14.05 -12.20
CA LYS A 290 -4.46 15.44 -11.84
C LYS A 290 -3.08 16.00 -11.53
N LYS A 291 -2.64 16.87 -12.43
CA LYS A 291 -1.50 17.78 -12.23
C LYS A 291 -1.53 18.24 -10.77
N ALA A 292 -0.52 17.83 -9.97
CA ALA A 292 -0.46 18.28 -8.58
C ALA A 292 -0.22 19.80 -8.60
N TYR A 293 -1.19 20.53 -8.11
CA TYR A 293 -1.11 21.99 -8.02
C TYR A 293 -0.47 22.37 -6.70
N VAL A 294 0.86 22.46 -6.67
CA VAL A 294 1.67 22.59 -5.47
C VAL A 294 2.43 23.90 -5.45
N LEU A 295 2.42 24.58 -4.31
CA LEU A 295 3.30 25.69 -4.00
C LEU A 295 4.27 25.31 -2.88
N TYR A 296 5.49 25.76 -3.02
CA TYR A 296 6.51 25.69 -1.97
C TYR A 296 6.85 27.11 -1.51
N LEU A 297 6.91 27.32 -0.21
CA LEU A 297 7.26 28.63 0.35
C LEU A 297 8.07 28.49 1.64
N ASP A 298 8.95 29.46 1.88
CA ASP A 298 9.69 29.53 3.14
C ASP A 298 8.77 29.98 4.26
N ILE A 299 8.88 29.32 5.40
CA ILE A 299 8.15 29.64 6.61
C ILE A 299 9.13 29.69 7.78
N ALA A 300 9.09 30.78 8.55
CA ALA A 300 9.80 30.86 9.81
C ALA A 300 9.26 29.82 10.78
N ASP A 301 10.17 29.19 11.55
CA ASP A 301 9.79 28.23 12.60
C ASP A 301 9.25 29.00 13.83
N GLU A 302 8.01 29.47 13.69
CA GLU A 302 7.30 30.21 14.74
C GLU A 302 5.89 29.68 14.96
N ALA A 303 5.41 29.78 16.19
CA ALA A 303 4.06 29.37 16.54
C ALA A 303 3.02 30.17 15.74
N GLY A 304 2.15 29.47 14.98
CA GLY A 304 1.08 30.10 14.21
C GLY A 304 1.41 30.39 12.73
N GLY A 305 2.63 30.13 12.24
CA GLY A 305 3.03 30.39 10.86
C GLY A 305 2.12 29.68 9.85
N ILE A 306 1.88 28.36 10.00
CA ILE A 306 0.95 27.60 9.16
C ILE A 306 -0.49 28.14 9.27
N ALA A 307 -0.94 28.46 10.50
CA ALA A 307 -2.29 28.97 10.72
C ALA A 307 -2.49 30.33 10.03
N THR A 308 -1.49 31.20 10.03
CA THR A 308 -1.51 32.49 9.34
C THR A 308 -1.68 32.30 7.83
N ILE A 309 -0.90 31.43 7.20
CA ILE A 309 -0.99 31.13 5.76
C ILE A 309 -2.34 30.52 5.41
N ALA A 310 -2.81 29.54 6.19
CA ALA A 310 -4.11 28.94 5.97
C ALA A 310 -5.26 29.96 6.10
N THR A 311 -5.17 30.88 7.04
CA THR A 311 -6.16 31.95 7.23
C THR A 311 -6.14 32.93 6.05
N ILE A 312 -4.97 33.31 5.55
CA ILE A 312 -4.83 34.20 4.37
C ILE A 312 -5.54 33.59 3.17
N LEU A 313 -5.33 32.29 2.90
CA LEU A 313 -5.96 31.58 1.79
C LEU A 313 -7.47 31.43 1.99
N ALA A 314 -7.89 31.11 3.21
CA ALA A 314 -9.31 30.93 3.55
C ALA A 314 -10.12 32.24 3.41
N MET A 315 -9.54 33.41 3.75
CA MET A 315 -10.21 34.71 3.57
C MET A 315 -10.57 35.01 2.11
N GLU A 316 -9.80 34.48 1.16
CA GLU A 316 -10.08 34.59 -0.29
C GLU A 316 -10.81 33.37 -0.85
N LYS A 317 -11.36 32.52 0.04
CA LYS A 317 -12.10 31.28 -0.30
C LYS A 317 -11.27 30.29 -1.14
N ILE A 318 -9.95 30.26 -0.95
CA ILE A 318 -9.04 29.32 -1.60
C ILE A 318 -8.94 28.07 -0.70
N SER A 319 -9.44 26.95 -1.18
CA SER A 319 -9.38 25.67 -0.45
C SER A 319 -8.00 25.04 -0.57
N ILE A 320 -7.47 24.59 0.56
CA ILE A 320 -6.22 23.81 0.66
C ILE A 320 -6.59 22.34 0.64
N LYS A 321 -5.97 21.55 -0.26
CA LYS A 321 -6.11 20.10 -0.30
C LYS A 321 -5.23 19.43 0.77
N ASN A 322 -3.97 19.88 0.86
CA ASN A 322 -3.00 19.40 1.83
C ASN A 322 -2.01 20.52 2.17
N ILE A 323 -1.45 20.50 3.39
CA ILE A 323 -0.44 21.45 3.85
C ILE A 323 0.52 20.75 4.82
N GLY A 324 1.82 20.90 4.61
CA GLY A 324 2.82 20.26 5.46
C GLY A 324 4.22 20.86 5.29
N ILE A 325 5.05 20.73 6.32
CA ILE A 325 6.46 21.14 6.29
C ILE A 325 7.29 19.96 5.77
N ILE A 326 8.10 20.20 4.72
CA ILE A 326 8.88 19.13 4.07
C ILE A 326 10.27 18.99 4.70
N HIS A 327 10.90 20.08 5.14
CA HIS A 327 12.21 20.07 5.80
C HIS A 327 12.12 20.90 7.05
N ASN A 328 12.27 20.25 8.21
CA ASN A 328 12.43 20.91 9.48
C ASN A 328 13.84 20.57 9.99
N ARG A 329 14.78 21.52 9.87
CA ARG A 329 15.99 21.52 10.67
C ARG A 329 15.70 22.41 11.87
N GLU A 330 15.91 21.91 13.08
CA GLU A 330 15.76 22.73 14.29
C GLU A 330 16.52 24.05 14.10
N PHE A 331 15.78 25.17 14.20
CA PHE A 331 16.29 26.56 14.08
C PHE A 331 16.66 27.06 12.66
N GLU A 332 16.23 26.41 11.57
CA GLU A 332 16.32 26.95 10.20
C GLU A 332 14.93 27.14 9.59
N GLU A 333 14.80 28.03 8.60
CA GLU A 333 13.56 28.26 7.87
C GLU A 333 13.06 26.94 7.23
N GLY A 334 11.83 26.55 7.53
CA GLY A 334 11.18 25.35 6.98
C GLY A 334 10.59 25.64 5.61
N VAL A 335 10.51 24.64 4.74
CA VAL A 335 9.77 24.71 3.48
C VAL A 335 8.36 24.18 3.68
N LEU A 336 7.36 25.06 3.56
CA LEU A 336 5.95 24.68 3.59
C LEU A 336 5.50 24.28 2.19
N LYS A 337 4.96 23.06 2.08
CA LYS A 337 4.30 22.54 0.88
C LYS A 337 2.79 22.74 1.03
N ILE A 338 2.14 23.39 0.05
CA ILE A 338 0.68 23.53 -0.01
C ILE A 338 0.18 22.93 -1.31
N GLU A 339 -0.77 22.01 -1.21
CA GLU A 339 -1.45 21.40 -2.36
C GLU A 339 -2.85 21.99 -2.52
N PHE A 340 -3.24 22.27 -3.75
CA PHE A 340 -4.55 22.83 -4.12
C PHE A 340 -5.34 21.82 -4.96
N TYR A 341 -6.66 22.00 -5.04
CA TYR A 341 -7.55 21.13 -5.82
C TYR A 341 -7.45 21.39 -7.33
N ASP A 342 -7.03 22.61 -7.74
CA ASP A 342 -6.97 23.04 -9.14
C ASP A 342 -5.90 24.12 -9.36
N GLY A 343 -5.52 24.33 -10.63
CA GLY A 343 -4.51 25.31 -11.02
C GLY A 343 -4.93 26.75 -10.77
N ILE A 344 -6.19 27.06 -10.87
CA ILE A 344 -6.71 28.42 -10.66
C ILE A 344 -6.55 28.80 -9.19
N SER A 345 -6.87 27.87 -8.28
CA SER A 345 -6.67 28.05 -6.84
C SER A 345 -5.19 28.21 -6.49
N MET A 346 -4.32 27.42 -7.11
CA MET A 346 -2.86 27.52 -6.93
C MET A 346 -2.32 28.89 -7.38
N GLU A 347 -2.66 29.32 -8.60
CA GLU A 347 -2.21 30.62 -9.16
C GLU A 347 -2.70 31.80 -8.32
N LYS A 348 -3.98 31.78 -7.90
CA LYS A 348 -4.53 32.80 -6.99
C LYS A 348 -3.83 32.78 -5.63
N GLY A 349 -3.58 31.61 -5.08
CA GLY A 349 -2.87 31.43 -3.83
C GLY A 349 -1.44 31.97 -3.91
N ALA A 350 -0.72 31.65 -4.99
CA ALA A 350 0.63 32.15 -5.25
C ALA A 350 0.65 33.69 -5.32
N ALA A 351 -0.25 34.29 -6.11
CA ALA A 351 -0.32 35.74 -6.23
C ALA A 351 -0.63 36.43 -4.91
N LEU A 352 -1.54 35.86 -4.10
CA LEU A 352 -1.94 36.36 -2.79
C LEU A 352 -0.79 36.32 -1.78
N LEU A 353 -0.07 35.19 -1.72
CA LEU A 353 1.04 35.00 -0.79
C LEU A 353 2.26 35.83 -1.20
N LYS A 354 2.57 35.94 -2.50
CA LYS A 354 3.60 36.87 -3.02
C LYS A 354 3.30 38.34 -2.63
N LYS A 355 2.03 38.76 -2.71
CA LYS A 355 1.59 40.10 -2.26
C LYS A 355 1.79 40.36 -0.78
N ARG A 356 1.89 39.31 0.02
CA ARG A 356 2.13 39.32 1.47
C ARG A 356 3.60 39.07 1.84
N ASN A 357 4.50 39.17 0.82
CA ASN A 357 5.95 39.00 0.94
C ASN A 357 6.43 37.59 1.29
N TYR A 358 5.62 36.56 1.04
CA TYR A 358 6.12 35.17 1.12
C TYR A 358 6.95 34.85 -0.14
N ILE A 359 8.09 34.19 0.07
CA ILE A 359 8.95 33.71 -1.03
C ILE A 359 8.36 32.38 -1.50
N ILE A 360 8.01 32.29 -2.79
CA ILE A 360 7.38 31.11 -3.38
C ILE A 360 8.33 30.51 -4.40
N TYR A 361 8.52 29.19 -4.30
CA TYR A 361 9.28 28.39 -5.25
C TYR A 361 8.31 27.57 -6.12
N GLU A 362 8.47 27.64 -7.42
CA GLU A 362 7.84 26.75 -8.39
C GLU A 362 8.87 25.66 -8.75
N ARG A 363 8.54 24.40 -8.49
CA ARG A 363 9.35 23.24 -8.90
C ARG A 363 8.71 22.52 -10.05
#